data_fa21fdfb9d0b22be951c5dd9621d3fc8
#
_entry.id   fa21fdfb9d0b22be951c5dd9621d3fc8
#
_cell.length_a   1.000
_cell.length_b   1.000
_cell.length_c   1.000
_cell.angle_alpha   90.00
_cell.angle_beta   90.00
_cell.angle_gamma   90.00
#
_symmetry.space_group_name_H-M   'P 1'
#
loop_
_entity.id
_entity.type
_entity.pdbx_description
1 polymer ?
#
loop_
_entity_poly.entity_id
_entity_poly.type
_entity_poly.pdbx_seq_one_letter_code
_entity_poly.pdbx_strand_id
1 'polypeptide(L)'
;MAGYVLDERLTKATKSAKFGSDTARVFRAYKAKGPEFVMGEVIRHLAALLRVDEELGEVIDQLVDTNIRENFTPNAANFLGRVGGPYLNELWRELLDLPEDHPTATTFAKLKKSEKAEKLEALFCDPEMRSAQGLTEAQIKRIDAWLPEGMA
;
A
#
# COMPACT_ATOMS: atom_id res chain seq x y z
N MET A 1 -7.90 26.02 -4.76
CA MET A 1 -6.53 25.83 -5.26
C MET A 1 -5.87 24.78 -4.38
N ALA A 2 -5.70 23.57 -4.89
CA ALA A 2 -4.93 22.55 -4.19
C ALA A 2 -3.47 23.02 -4.10
N GLY A 3 -2.99 23.25 -2.88
CA GLY A 3 -1.61 23.65 -2.64
C GLY A 3 -0.68 22.54 -3.12
N TYR A 4 0.15 22.84 -4.09
CA TYR A 4 1.18 21.97 -4.57
C TYR A 4 2.22 21.76 -3.46
N VAL A 5 2.22 20.57 -2.87
CA VAL A 5 3.25 20.19 -1.90
C VAL A 5 4.43 19.62 -2.67
N LEU A 6 5.49 20.39 -2.79
CA LEU A 6 6.74 19.92 -3.38
C LEU A 6 7.25 18.74 -2.52
N ASP A 7 7.56 17.60 -3.14
CA ASP A 7 8.13 16.44 -2.44
C ASP A 7 9.34 16.88 -1.59
N GLU A 8 9.35 16.56 -0.31
CA GLU A 8 10.44 16.93 0.61
C GLU A 8 11.82 16.48 0.11
N ARG A 9 11.89 15.38 -0.65
CA ARG A 9 13.13 14.90 -1.27
C ARG A 9 13.67 15.88 -2.31
N LEU A 10 12.77 16.54 -3.02
CA LEU A 10 13.09 17.55 -4.02
C LEU A 10 13.49 18.86 -3.36
N THR A 11 12.77 19.24 -2.31
CA THR A 11 13.10 20.44 -1.50
C THR A 11 14.49 20.30 -0.88
N LYS A 12 14.84 19.12 -0.36
CA LYS A 12 16.20 18.83 0.14
C LYS A 12 17.26 18.85 -0.96
N ALA A 13 16.95 18.35 -2.17
CA ALA A 13 17.88 18.30 -3.29
C ALA A 13 18.11 19.70 -3.92
N THR A 14 17.13 20.58 -3.84
CA THR A 14 17.18 21.92 -4.44
C THR A 14 17.51 23.05 -3.45
N LYS A 15 17.65 22.72 -2.16
CA LYS A 15 17.98 23.66 -1.06
C LYS A 15 17.20 24.98 -1.14
N SER A 16 15.87 24.94 -1.15
CA SER A 16 15.03 26.13 -1.04
C SER A 16 14.35 26.68 -2.30
N ALA A 17 14.19 25.92 -3.35
CA ALA A 17 13.35 26.43 -4.45
C ALA A 17 11.90 26.48 -3.99
N LYS A 18 11.39 27.65 -3.68
CA LYS A 18 9.95 27.88 -3.64
C LYS A 18 9.44 27.67 -5.07
N PHE A 19 8.49 26.76 -5.24
CA PHE A 19 7.86 26.53 -6.55
C PHE A 19 7.37 27.89 -7.11
N GLY A 20 7.86 28.26 -8.29
CA GLY A 20 7.55 29.52 -8.96
C GLY A 20 8.66 30.57 -8.93
N SER A 21 9.69 30.46 -8.08
CA SER A 21 10.76 31.48 -8.00
C SER A 21 12.02 31.12 -8.81
N ASP A 22 12.26 29.84 -9.13
CA ASP A 22 13.41 29.40 -9.94
C ASP A 22 13.11 28.08 -10.68
N THR A 23 12.24 28.17 -11.67
CA THR A 23 11.82 27.04 -12.51
C THR A 23 13.01 26.38 -13.23
N ALA A 24 13.99 27.18 -13.66
CA ALA A 24 15.16 26.67 -14.36
C ALA A 24 16.04 25.79 -13.43
N ARG A 25 16.17 26.16 -12.18
CA ARG A 25 16.91 25.38 -11.17
C ARG A 25 16.20 24.08 -10.85
N VAL A 26 14.88 24.12 -10.65
CA VAL A 26 14.06 22.94 -10.43
C VAL A 26 14.19 21.99 -11.63
N PHE A 27 14.03 22.48 -12.86
CA PHE A 27 14.18 21.68 -14.07
C PHE A 27 15.56 20.99 -14.17
N ARG A 28 16.65 21.73 -13.89
CA ARG A 28 18.00 21.14 -13.90
C ARG A 28 18.16 20.04 -12.84
N ALA A 29 17.59 20.23 -11.64
CA ALA A 29 17.62 19.26 -10.56
C ALA A 29 16.86 17.96 -10.94
N TYR A 30 15.68 18.09 -11.59
CA TYR A 30 14.92 16.95 -12.11
C TYR A 30 15.71 16.24 -13.21
N LYS A 31 16.20 16.98 -14.20
CA LYS A 31 16.98 16.42 -15.31
C LYS A 31 18.22 15.66 -14.83
N ALA A 32 18.90 16.14 -13.80
CA ALA A 32 20.09 15.49 -13.24
C ALA A 32 19.79 14.15 -12.57
N LYS A 33 18.54 13.86 -12.21
CA LYS A 33 18.12 12.57 -11.61
C LYS A 33 17.76 11.50 -12.62
N GLY A 34 17.73 11.85 -13.89
CA GLY A 34 17.47 10.91 -14.98
C GLY A 34 16.00 10.80 -15.38
N PRO A 35 15.72 10.20 -16.55
CA PRO A 35 14.39 10.17 -17.15
C PRO A 35 13.38 9.37 -16.34
N GLU A 36 13.76 8.27 -15.72
CA GLU A 36 12.87 7.44 -14.88
C GLU A 36 12.35 8.23 -13.68
N PHE A 37 13.21 8.99 -13.02
CA PHE A 37 12.80 9.86 -11.92
C PHE A 37 11.80 10.92 -12.39
N VAL A 38 12.09 11.58 -13.54
CA VAL A 38 11.21 12.61 -14.11
C VAL A 38 9.86 12.02 -14.45
N MET A 39 9.82 10.85 -15.09
CA MET A 39 8.58 10.17 -15.43
C MET A 39 7.77 9.79 -14.17
N GLY A 40 8.43 9.27 -13.16
CA GLY A 40 7.79 8.94 -11.87
C GLY A 40 7.17 10.17 -11.19
N GLU A 41 7.82 11.35 -11.25
CA GLU A 41 7.26 12.58 -10.71
C GLU A 41 6.09 13.12 -11.55
N VAL A 42 6.13 12.97 -12.87
CA VAL A 42 5.01 13.31 -13.76
C VAL A 42 3.80 12.45 -13.47
N ILE A 43 3.99 11.11 -13.37
CA ILE A 43 2.91 10.17 -13.05
C ILE A 43 2.31 10.49 -11.67
N ARG A 44 3.16 10.72 -10.67
CA ARG A 44 2.69 11.07 -9.31
C ARG A 44 1.89 12.37 -9.31
N HIS A 45 2.33 13.35 -10.07
CA HIS A 45 1.62 14.63 -10.18
C HIS A 45 0.28 14.48 -10.89
N LEU A 46 0.23 13.71 -11.99
CA LEU A 46 -1.03 13.41 -12.68
C LEU A 46 -1.99 12.63 -11.78
N ALA A 47 -1.49 11.60 -11.10
CA ALA A 47 -2.31 10.81 -10.16
C ALA A 47 -2.88 11.67 -9.01
N ALA A 48 -2.13 12.68 -8.54
CA ALA A 48 -2.62 13.60 -7.51
C ALA A 48 -3.67 14.59 -8.02
N LEU A 49 -3.76 14.79 -9.34
CA LEU A 49 -4.79 15.63 -9.98
C LEU A 49 -6.04 14.82 -10.35
N LEU A 50 -5.91 13.51 -10.47
CA LEU A 50 -7.06 12.63 -10.73
C LEU A 50 -7.90 12.52 -9.46
N ARG A 51 -9.16 12.82 -9.57
CA ARG A 51 -10.16 12.61 -8.53
C ARG A 51 -10.93 11.35 -8.89
N VAL A 52 -10.94 10.41 -7.95
CA VAL A 52 -11.57 9.09 -8.14
C VAL A 52 -13.10 9.22 -8.34
N ASP A 53 -13.67 10.33 -7.87
CA ASP A 53 -15.10 10.68 -7.95
C ASP A 53 -15.47 11.45 -9.22
N GLU A 54 -14.56 11.65 -10.16
CA GLU A 54 -14.81 12.33 -11.43
C GLU A 54 -14.94 11.33 -12.60
N GLU A 55 -15.73 11.68 -13.61
CA GLU A 55 -16.00 10.87 -14.80
C GLU A 55 -14.72 10.32 -15.48
N LEU A 56 -13.62 11.09 -15.43
CA LEU A 56 -12.32 10.63 -15.94
C LEU A 56 -11.76 9.45 -15.13
N GLY A 57 -11.96 9.44 -13.81
CA GLY A 57 -11.56 8.33 -12.95
C GLY A 57 -12.29 7.04 -13.34
N GLU A 58 -13.61 7.10 -13.53
CA GLU A 58 -14.42 5.97 -13.96
C GLU A 58 -14.01 5.42 -15.34
N VAL A 59 -13.68 6.31 -16.29
CA VAL A 59 -13.18 5.90 -17.62
C VAL A 59 -11.82 5.21 -17.53
N ILE A 60 -10.93 5.72 -16.67
CA ILE A 60 -9.60 5.10 -16.48
C ILE A 60 -9.75 3.72 -15.84
N ASP A 61 -10.59 3.57 -14.82
CA ASP A 61 -10.84 2.27 -14.17
C ASP A 61 -11.40 1.23 -15.14
N GLN A 62 -12.21 1.65 -16.11
CA GLN A 62 -12.74 0.76 -17.16
C GLN A 62 -11.68 0.36 -18.21
N LEU A 63 -10.68 1.20 -18.43
CA LEU A 63 -9.64 1.00 -19.44
C LEU A 63 -8.42 0.25 -18.91
N VAL A 64 -8.18 0.31 -17.62
CA VAL A 64 -7.01 -0.28 -16.98
C VAL A 64 -7.47 -1.38 -16.04
N ASP A 65 -7.16 -2.63 -16.38
CA ASP A 65 -7.33 -3.77 -15.47
C ASP A 65 -6.28 -3.65 -14.36
N THR A 66 -6.59 -2.81 -13.37
CA THR A 66 -5.68 -2.49 -12.27
C THR A 66 -5.75 -3.59 -11.21
N ASN A 67 -4.78 -4.46 -11.22
CA ASN A 67 -4.56 -5.33 -10.05
C ASN A 67 -3.83 -4.53 -8.96
N ILE A 68 -4.61 -3.91 -8.06
CA ILE A 68 -4.07 -3.14 -6.93
C ILE A 68 -3.10 -3.98 -6.09
N ARG A 69 -3.37 -5.29 -5.99
CA ARG A 69 -2.55 -6.23 -5.21
C ARG A 69 -1.11 -6.38 -5.72
N GLU A 70 -0.86 -6.14 -7.00
CA GLU A 70 0.49 -6.12 -7.57
C GLU A 70 1.34 -4.95 -7.06
N ASN A 71 0.68 -3.85 -6.70
CA ASN A 71 1.32 -2.61 -6.25
C ASN A 71 1.20 -2.37 -4.75
N PHE A 72 0.33 -3.10 -4.06
CA PHE A 72 0.07 -2.95 -2.64
C PHE A 72 0.12 -4.30 -1.93
N THR A 73 1.15 -4.52 -1.12
CA THR A 73 1.24 -5.64 -0.18
C THR A 73 1.10 -5.09 1.25
N PRO A 74 0.08 -5.54 2.01
CA PRO A 74 -0.11 -5.11 3.39
C PRO A 74 1.09 -5.49 4.26
N ASN A 75 1.63 -4.52 5.01
CA ASN A 75 2.70 -4.71 5.97
C ASN A 75 2.50 -3.84 7.21
N ALA A 76 3.35 -3.98 8.21
CA ALA A 76 3.25 -3.23 9.46
C ALA A 76 3.34 -1.71 9.23
N ALA A 77 4.17 -1.25 8.29
CA ALA A 77 4.41 0.17 8.04
C ALA A 77 3.26 0.85 7.29
N ASN A 78 2.69 0.19 6.27
CA ASN A 78 1.66 0.80 5.43
C ASN A 78 0.23 0.60 5.94
N PHE A 79 -0.09 -0.54 6.58
CA PHE A 79 -1.46 -0.87 6.99
C PHE A 79 -1.55 -1.55 8.37
N LEU A 80 -0.93 -2.72 8.57
CA LEU A 80 -1.19 -3.61 9.71
C LEU A 80 -0.84 -2.97 11.06
N GLY A 81 0.18 -2.12 11.11
CA GLY A 81 0.55 -1.38 12.32
C GLY A 81 -0.40 -0.23 12.66
N ARG A 82 -1.27 0.19 11.73
CA ARG A 82 -2.17 1.34 11.89
C ARG A 82 -3.58 0.95 12.35
N VAL A 83 -4.00 -0.29 12.08
CA VAL A 83 -5.33 -0.81 12.48
C VAL A 83 -5.34 -1.34 13.91
N GLY A 84 -6.52 -1.52 14.49
CA GLY A 84 -6.71 -1.99 15.86
C GLY A 84 -6.45 -3.49 16.03
N GLY A 85 -6.14 -3.92 17.26
CA GLY A 85 -5.97 -5.34 17.59
C GLY A 85 -7.18 -6.24 17.27
N PRO A 86 -8.41 -5.82 17.56
CA PRO A 86 -9.62 -6.56 17.16
C PRO A 86 -9.70 -6.78 15.65
N TYR A 87 -9.45 -5.76 14.85
CA TYR A 87 -9.42 -5.87 13.39
C TYR A 87 -8.39 -6.90 12.90
N LEU A 88 -7.17 -6.90 13.49
CA LEU A 88 -6.16 -7.90 13.16
C LEU A 88 -6.60 -9.33 13.50
N ASN A 89 -7.41 -9.52 14.56
CA ASN A 89 -7.96 -10.83 14.89
C ASN A 89 -8.98 -11.30 13.85
N GLU A 90 -9.85 -10.41 13.42
CA GLU A 90 -10.84 -10.69 12.38
C GLU A 90 -10.16 -11.00 11.05
N LEU A 91 -9.20 -10.18 10.65
CA LEU A 91 -8.41 -10.40 9.45
C LEU A 91 -7.70 -11.75 9.45
N TRP A 92 -7.07 -12.15 10.58
CA TRP A 92 -6.44 -13.46 10.71
C TRP A 92 -7.42 -14.60 10.48
N ARG A 93 -8.61 -14.49 11.05
CA ARG A 93 -9.67 -15.50 10.92
C ARG A 93 -10.21 -15.57 9.49
N GLU A 94 -10.44 -14.43 8.89
CA GLU A 94 -10.93 -14.28 7.51
C GLU A 94 -9.95 -14.91 6.51
N LEU A 95 -8.68 -14.55 6.58
CA LEU A 95 -7.65 -15.06 5.66
C LEU A 95 -7.49 -16.57 5.74
N LEU A 96 -7.53 -17.11 6.95
CA LEU A 96 -7.32 -18.53 7.21
C LEU A 96 -8.61 -19.36 7.28
N ASP A 97 -9.77 -18.74 7.11
CA ASP A 97 -11.09 -19.37 7.19
C ASP A 97 -11.30 -20.12 8.52
N LEU A 98 -11.03 -19.41 9.62
CA LEU A 98 -11.10 -20.01 10.95
C LEU A 98 -12.37 -19.58 11.69
N PRO A 99 -13.08 -20.51 12.34
CA PRO A 99 -14.13 -20.15 13.30
C PRO A 99 -13.55 -19.42 14.52
N GLU A 100 -14.40 -18.74 15.26
CA GLU A 100 -13.97 -17.89 16.39
C GLU A 100 -13.30 -18.69 17.51
N ASP A 101 -13.77 -19.88 17.76
CA ASP A 101 -13.29 -20.79 18.80
C ASP A 101 -12.09 -21.65 18.38
N HIS A 102 -11.60 -21.46 17.15
CA HIS A 102 -10.46 -22.24 16.66
C HIS A 102 -9.21 -21.99 17.51
N PRO A 103 -8.46 -23.03 17.90
CA PRO A 103 -7.27 -22.90 18.77
C PRO A 103 -6.22 -21.89 18.22
N THR A 104 -6.02 -21.89 16.90
CA THR A 104 -5.09 -20.95 16.23
C THR A 104 -5.58 -19.51 16.34
N ALA A 105 -6.89 -19.26 16.16
CA ALA A 105 -7.48 -17.91 16.30
C ALA A 105 -7.38 -17.42 17.75
N THR A 106 -7.71 -18.29 18.71
CA THR A 106 -7.61 -18.00 20.16
C THR A 106 -6.16 -17.70 20.57
N THR A 107 -5.19 -18.44 20.03
CA THR A 107 -3.77 -18.21 20.30
C THR A 107 -3.30 -16.88 19.71
N PHE A 108 -3.69 -16.59 18.46
CA PHE A 108 -3.38 -15.32 17.80
C PHE A 108 -3.98 -14.13 18.56
N ALA A 109 -5.22 -14.24 19.04
CA ALA A 109 -5.90 -13.19 19.77
C ALA A 109 -5.16 -12.74 21.05
N LYS A 110 -4.39 -13.64 21.69
CA LYS A 110 -3.60 -13.35 22.89
C LYS A 110 -2.28 -12.62 22.64
N LEU A 111 -1.84 -12.53 21.39
CA LEU A 111 -0.60 -11.85 21.00
C LEU A 111 -0.71 -10.33 21.18
N LYS A 112 0.43 -9.69 21.36
CA LYS A 112 0.53 -8.23 21.31
C LYS A 112 0.24 -7.72 19.89
N LYS A 113 -0.20 -6.48 19.77
CA LYS A 113 -0.53 -5.87 18.47
C LYS A 113 0.62 -5.95 17.45
N SER A 114 1.86 -5.68 17.88
CA SER A 114 3.04 -5.79 17.04
C SER A 114 3.26 -7.20 16.50
N GLU A 115 3.15 -8.20 17.37
CA GLU A 115 3.32 -9.62 17.02
C GLU A 115 2.21 -10.10 16.04
N LYS A 116 0.98 -9.57 16.20
CA LYS A 116 -0.11 -9.81 15.25
C LYS A 116 0.19 -9.23 13.87
N ALA A 117 0.67 -7.98 13.84
CA ALA A 117 1.04 -7.32 12.60
C ALA A 117 2.17 -8.05 11.88
N GLU A 118 3.22 -8.47 12.59
CA GLU A 118 4.34 -9.25 12.05
C GLU A 118 3.89 -10.61 11.47
N LYS A 119 3.00 -11.32 12.18
CA LYS A 119 2.48 -12.61 11.69
C LYS A 119 1.61 -12.44 10.44
N LEU A 120 0.79 -11.41 10.38
CA LEU A 120 0.00 -11.09 9.19
C LEU A 120 0.89 -10.64 8.04
N GLU A 121 1.89 -9.78 8.29
CA GLU A 121 2.86 -9.39 7.29
C GLU A 121 3.58 -10.60 6.69
N ALA A 122 3.99 -11.56 7.52
CA ALA A 122 4.60 -12.79 7.05
C ALA A 122 3.64 -13.61 6.16
N LEU A 123 2.33 -13.66 6.46
CA LEU A 123 1.35 -14.28 5.55
C LEU A 123 1.29 -13.58 4.18
N PHE A 124 1.42 -12.26 4.13
CA PHE A 124 1.36 -11.51 2.87
C PHE A 124 2.66 -11.53 2.07
N CYS A 125 3.81 -11.56 2.74
CA CYS A 125 5.13 -11.33 2.14
C CYS A 125 6.01 -12.57 2.03
N ASP A 126 5.75 -13.64 2.82
CA ASP A 126 6.64 -14.79 2.94
C ASP A 126 6.02 -16.09 2.43
N PRO A 127 6.32 -16.52 1.19
CA PRO A 127 5.83 -17.78 0.63
C PRO A 127 6.33 -19.01 1.37
N GLU A 128 7.54 -18.97 1.95
CA GLU A 128 8.12 -20.11 2.69
C GLU A 128 7.35 -20.33 3.99
N MET A 129 6.99 -19.25 4.67
CA MET A 129 6.17 -19.29 5.87
C MET A 129 4.76 -19.84 5.58
N ARG A 130 4.14 -19.45 4.46
CA ARG A 130 2.85 -20.02 4.02
C ARG A 130 2.93 -21.52 3.81
N SER A 131 4.00 -21.99 3.16
CA SER A 131 4.23 -23.43 2.92
C SER A 131 4.46 -24.17 4.22
N ALA A 132 5.24 -23.62 5.15
CA ALA A 132 5.52 -24.21 6.46
C ALA A 132 4.26 -24.33 7.34
N GLN A 133 3.29 -23.44 7.17
CA GLN A 133 2.01 -23.47 7.87
C GLN A 133 1.00 -24.44 7.27
N GLY A 134 1.30 -25.07 6.14
CA GLY A 134 0.41 -26.02 5.47
C GLY A 134 -0.90 -25.39 4.99
N LEU A 135 -0.87 -24.14 4.50
CA LEU A 135 -2.05 -23.46 4.01
C LEU A 135 -2.63 -24.14 2.78
N THR A 136 -3.95 -24.19 2.72
CA THR A 136 -4.67 -24.70 1.55
C THR A 136 -4.59 -23.70 0.38
N GLU A 137 -4.77 -24.19 -0.85
CA GLU A 137 -4.83 -23.31 -2.04
C GLU A 137 -5.91 -22.23 -1.93
N ALA A 138 -7.04 -22.54 -1.30
CA ALA A 138 -8.12 -21.58 -1.07
C ALA A 138 -7.69 -20.45 -0.13
N GLN A 139 -6.95 -20.76 0.93
CA GLN A 139 -6.40 -19.76 1.85
C GLN A 139 -5.35 -18.90 1.15
N ILE A 140 -4.46 -19.50 0.35
CA ILE A 140 -3.44 -18.77 -0.41
C ILE A 140 -4.10 -17.80 -1.39
N LYS A 141 -5.09 -18.25 -2.16
CA LYS A 141 -5.85 -17.39 -3.08
C LYS A 141 -6.54 -16.24 -2.35
N ARG A 142 -7.11 -16.48 -1.17
CA ARG A 142 -7.74 -15.44 -0.36
C ARG A 142 -6.72 -14.41 0.12
N ILE A 143 -5.55 -14.85 0.59
CA ILE A 143 -4.45 -13.96 1.01
C ILE A 143 -3.95 -13.12 -0.18
N ASP A 144 -3.79 -13.73 -1.34
CA ASP A 144 -3.26 -13.06 -2.53
C ASP A 144 -4.27 -12.08 -3.16
N ALA A 145 -5.57 -12.33 -2.99
CA ALA A 145 -6.63 -11.44 -3.48
C ALA A 145 -7.05 -10.37 -2.47
N TRP A 146 -6.64 -10.50 -1.20
CA TRP A 146 -7.16 -9.63 -0.16
C TRP A 146 -6.67 -8.18 -0.30
N LEU A 147 -7.62 -7.25 -0.17
CA LEU A 147 -7.39 -5.81 -0.11
C LEU A 147 -8.15 -5.22 1.08
N PRO A 148 -7.66 -4.13 1.69
CA PRO A 148 -8.42 -3.39 2.68
C PRO A 148 -9.74 -2.88 2.11
N GLU A 149 -10.77 -2.80 2.94
CA GLU A 149 -12.03 -2.18 2.59
C GLU A 149 -11.80 -0.76 2.05
N GLY A 150 -12.43 -0.45 0.91
CA GLY A 150 -12.24 0.81 0.19
C GLY A 150 -11.07 0.83 -0.81
N MET A 151 -10.33 -0.28 -0.95
CA MET A 151 -9.34 -0.50 -2.02
C MET A 151 -9.76 -1.64 -2.97
N ALA A 152 -10.87 -2.32 -2.65
CA ALA A 152 -11.42 -3.40 -3.45
C ALA A 152 -12.46 -2.89 -4.45
#